data_7842177d7c900b7937bd21d9b484cdbf
#
_entry.id   7842177d7c900b7937bd21d9b484cdbf
#
_cell.length_a   1.000
_cell.length_b   1.000
_cell.length_c   1.000
_cell.angle_alpha   90.00
_cell.angle_beta   90.00
_cell.angle_gamma   90.00
#
_symmetry.space_group_name_H-M   'P 1'
#
loop_
_entity.id
_entity.type
_entity.pdbx_description
1 polymer ?
#
loop_
_entity_poly.entity_id
_entity_poly.type
_entity_poly.pdbx_seq_one_letter_code
_entity_poly.pdbx_strand_id
1 'polypeptide(L)'
;EALLDLPQDMCLLLKEAEALDELCSLMKSNLSLHGLIYHPDNTFEDPMIKEIHGMMWKGKRDIGHPEFTIDIKTTSDITKFSRSAYLYNYDSQAWLYREFWGKPVIFIVICKKTKQMGLYDCSDEFYERGEQKVIDGIIQYNKFYGPDKYEDVNNFYFEKTL
;
A
#
# COMPACT_ATOMS: atom_id res chain seq x y z
N GLU A 1 -26.05 -2.37 -23.90
CA GLU A 1 -26.68 -1.04 -23.60
C GLU A 1 -26.36 -0.57 -22.17
N ALA A 2 -26.20 -1.43 -21.17
CA ALA A 2 -25.94 -1.04 -19.78
C ALA A 2 -24.51 -0.54 -19.49
N LEU A 3 -23.57 -0.69 -20.42
CA LEU A 3 -22.16 -0.27 -20.25
C LEU A 3 -21.92 1.21 -20.63
N LEU A 4 -22.88 1.88 -21.26
CA LEU A 4 -22.73 3.25 -21.75
C LEU A 4 -22.90 4.35 -20.68
N ASP A 5 -23.39 3.99 -19.49
CA ASP A 5 -23.67 4.94 -18.40
C ASP A 5 -22.62 4.93 -17.28
N LEU A 6 -21.55 4.13 -17.40
CA LEU A 6 -20.48 4.14 -16.41
C LEU A 6 -19.50 5.30 -16.66
N PRO A 7 -19.08 6.02 -15.62
CA PRO A 7 -18.02 7.03 -15.74
C PRO A 7 -16.78 6.44 -16.39
N GLN A 8 -16.11 7.20 -17.27
CA GLN A 8 -14.95 6.72 -18.03
C GLN A 8 -13.78 6.26 -17.12
N ASP A 9 -13.67 6.85 -15.94
CA ASP A 9 -12.69 6.51 -14.91
C ASP A 9 -12.98 5.18 -14.19
N MET A 10 -14.18 4.62 -14.38
CA MET A 10 -14.59 3.30 -13.87
C MET A 10 -14.51 2.19 -14.93
N CYS A 11 -14.07 2.51 -16.15
CA CYS A 11 -13.98 1.56 -17.26
C CYS A 11 -12.51 1.25 -17.57
N LEU A 12 -12.18 -0.04 -17.67
CA LEU A 12 -10.89 -0.49 -18.19
C LEU A 12 -10.94 -0.58 -19.73
N LEU A 13 -9.85 -0.21 -20.38
CA LEU A 13 -9.67 -0.55 -21.79
C LEU A 13 -9.58 -2.08 -21.94
N LEU A 14 -10.06 -2.61 -23.06
CA LEU A 14 -10.03 -4.06 -23.31
C LEU A 14 -8.63 -4.67 -23.09
N LYS A 15 -7.58 -4.01 -23.56
CA LYS A 15 -6.18 -4.45 -23.35
C LYS A 15 -5.77 -4.47 -21.89
N GLU A 16 -6.30 -3.55 -21.09
CA GLU A 16 -6.01 -3.50 -19.64
C GLU A 16 -6.74 -4.63 -18.91
N ALA A 17 -7.98 -4.90 -19.29
CA ALA A 17 -8.76 -6.02 -18.77
C ALA A 17 -8.09 -7.36 -19.10
N GLU A 18 -7.68 -7.59 -20.36
CA GLU A 18 -6.97 -8.80 -20.78
C GLU A 18 -5.64 -8.97 -20.02
N ALA A 19 -4.88 -7.89 -19.86
CA ALA A 19 -3.62 -7.93 -19.10
C ALA A 19 -3.84 -8.24 -17.61
N LEU A 20 -4.92 -7.73 -17.04
CA LEU A 20 -5.30 -8.00 -15.65
C LEU A 20 -5.74 -9.45 -15.48
N ASP A 21 -6.56 -9.98 -16.38
CA ASP A 21 -7.01 -11.38 -16.36
C ASP A 21 -5.84 -12.36 -16.46
N GLU A 22 -4.84 -12.04 -17.29
CA GLU A 22 -3.61 -12.82 -17.39
C GLU A 22 -2.86 -12.84 -16.06
N LEU A 23 -2.66 -11.66 -15.41
CA LEU A 23 -2.00 -11.58 -14.12
C LEU A 23 -2.75 -12.34 -13.03
N CYS A 24 -4.07 -12.19 -12.97
CA CYS A 24 -4.93 -12.93 -12.04
C CYS A 24 -4.83 -14.46 -12.26
N SER A 25 -4.80 -14.90 -13.50
CA SER A 25 -4.66 -16.32 -13.84
C SER A 25 -3.31 -16.89 -13.40
N LEU A 26 -2.23 -16.13 -13.60
CA LEU A 26 -0.90 -16.49 -13.13
C LEU A 26 -0.82 -16.56 -11.58
N MET A 27 -1.40 -15.61 -10.89
CA MET A 27 -1.48 -15.65 -9.42
C MET A 27 -2.23 -16.88 -8.92
N LYS A 28 -3.36 -17.20 -9.56
CA LYS A 28 -4.18 -18.38 -9.21
C LYS A 28 -3.44 -19.70 -9.44
N SER A 29 -2.59 -19.76 -10.46
CA SER A 29 -1.80 -20.97 -10.79
C SER A 29 -0.58 -21.17 -9.89
N ASN A 30 -0.13 -20.15 -9.18
CA ASN A 30 0.98 -20.25 -8.22
C ASN A 30 0.48 -20.80 -6.89
N LEU A 31 0.82 -22.05 -6.57
CA LEU A 31 0.32 -22.76 -5.39
C LEU A 31 0.64 -22.06 -4.07
N SER A 32 1.81 -21.44 -3.95
CA SER A 32 2.21 -20.72 -2.74
C SER A 32 1.37 -19.46 -2.54
N LEU A 33 1.17 -18.68 -3.60
CA LEU A 33 0.32 -17.49 -3.55
C LEU A 33 -1.15 -17.85 -3.41
N HIS A 34 -1.60 -18.91 -4.05
CA HIS A 34 -2.97 -19.38 -3.96
C HIS A 34 -3.38 -19.68 -2.52
N GLY A 35 -2.53 -20.36 -1.74
CA GLY A 35 -2.80 -20.66 -0.33
C GLY A 35 -2.95 -19.40 0.53
N LEU A 36 -2.16 -18.36 0.24
CA LEU A 36 -2.23 -17.07 0.95
C LEU A 36 -3.47 -16.26 0.54
N ILE A 37 -3.76 -16.17 -0.76
CA ILE A 37 -4.83 -15.34 -1.29
C ILE A 37 -6.23 -15.94 -1.05
N TYR A 38 -6.34 -17.26 -1.13
CA TYR A 38 -7.60 -18.00 -1.03
C TYR A 38 -7.77 -18.77 0.27
N HIS A 39 -7.08 -18.35 1.33
CA HIS A 39 -7.33 -18.93 2.66
C HIS A 39 -8.80 -18.71 3.07
N PRO A 40 -9.51 -19.75 3.59
CA PRO A 40 -10.96 -19.66 3.85
C PRO A 40 -11.33 -18.57 4.88
N ASP A 41 -10.42 -18.22 5.78
CA ASP A 41 -10.64 -17.20 6.80
C ASP A 41 -10.12 -15.80 6.41
N ASN A 42 -9.74 -15.60 5.14
CA ASN A 42 -9.36 -14.29 4.66
C ASN A 42 -10.53 -13.31 4.66
N THR A 43 -10.23 -12.06 5.02
CA THR A 43 -11.07 -10.89 4.74
C THR A 43 -10.46 -10.09 3.59
N PHE A 44 -11.29 -9.39 2.82
CA PHE A 44 -10.83 -8.60 1.67
C PHE A 44 -11.32 -7.18 1.79
N GLU A 45 -10.50 -6.23 1.31
CA GLU A 45 -10.83 -4.81 1.27
C GLU A 45 -11.30 -4.30 2.66
N ASP A 46 -10.63 -4.75 3.72
CA ASP A 46 -11.06 -4.55 5.10
C ASP A 46 -10.57 -3.20 5.63
N PRO A 47 -11.50 -2.24 5.92
CA PRO A 47 -11.12 -0.92 6.40
C PRO A 47 -10.87 -0.91 7.91
N MET A 48 -9.99 -0.01 8.35
CA MET A 48 -9.73 0.28 9.75
C MET A 48 -9.60 1.79 9.98
N ILE A 49 -10.11 2.24 11.11
CA ILE A 49 -9.86 3.60 11.64
C ILE A 49 -9.32 3.42 13.06
N LYS A 50 -8.18 4.03 13.35
CA LYS A 50 -7.51 3.92 14.65
C LYS A 50 -6.76 5.20 14.98
N GLU A 51 -6.76 5.56 16.25
CA GLU A 51 -5.88 6.61 16.75
C GLU A 51 -4.46 6.06 16.94
N ILE A 52 -3.47 6.71 16.33
CA ILE A 52 -2.05 6.37 16.43
C ILE A 52 -1.28 7.68 16.61
N HIS A 53 -0.46 7.78 17.66
CA HIS A 53 0.29 9.00 18.02
C HIS A 53 -0.59 10.26 18.12
N GLY A 54 -1.79 10.14 18.68
CA GLY A 54 -2.71 11.26 18.89
C GLY A 54 -3.41 11.75 17.61
N MET A 55 -3.28 11.04 16.50
CA MET A 55 -3.99 11.34 15.25
C MET A 55 -4.86 10.18 14.80
N MET A 56 -6.01 10.52 14.21
CA MET A 56 -6.89 9.52 13.60
C MET A 56 -6.39 9.15 12.20
N TRP A 57 -6.09 7.88 12.03
CA TRP A 57 -5.67 7.29 10.76
C TRP A 57 -6.74 6.37 10.22
N LYS A 58 -6.83 6.30 8.91
CA LYS A 58 -7.66 5.31 8.21
C LYS A 58 -6.79 4.53 7.22
N GLY A 59 -7.03 3.24 7.14
CA GLY A 59 -6.40 2.35 6.17
C GLY A 59 -7.39 1.31 5.70
N LYS A 60 -7.06 0.68 4.59
CA LYS A 60 -7.80 -0.45 4.04
C LYS A 60 -6.78 -1.44 3.51
N ARG A 61 -6.77 -2.65 4.06
CA ARG A 61 -5.85 -3.71 3.60
C ARG A 61 -6.51 -4.48 2.46
N ASP A 62 -5.70 -4.93 1.52
CA ASP A 62 -6.21 -5.74 0.41
C ASP A 62 -6.71 -7.09 0.91
N ILE A 63 -5.89 -7.81 1.73
CA ILE A 63 -6.23 -9.11 2.27
C ILE A 63 -5.82 -9.19 3.75
N GLY A 64 -6.78 -9.55 4.60
CA GLY A 64 -6.57 -9.89 6.00
C GLY A 64 -6.47 -11.40 6.16
N HIS A 65 -5.26 -11.94 6.11
CA HIS A 65 -4.99 -13.35 6.39
C HIS A 65 -4.98 -13.61 7.91
N PRO A 66 -5.26 -14.84 8.40
CA PRO A 66 -5.18 -15.18 9.82
C PRO A 66 -3.85 -14.82 10.48
N GLU A 67 -2.74 -14.94 9.79
CA GLU A 67 -1.39 -14.69 10.31
C GLU A 67 -0.75 -13.40 9.81
N PHE A 68 -1.23 -12.84 8.67
CA PHE A 68 -0.60 -11.71 7.99
C PHE A 68 -1.60 -10.64 7.57
N THR A 69 -1.11 -9.43 7.36
CA THR A 69 -1.74 -8.44 6.50
C THR A 69 -1.05 -8.50 5.15
N ILE A 70 -1.79 -8.75 4.09
CA ILE A 70 -1.23 -8.89 2.73
C ILE A 70 -1.66 -7.69 1.89
N ASP A 71 -0.70 -7.10 1.20
CA ASP A 71 -0.92 -5.99 0.27
C ASP A 71 -0.31 -6.35 -1.09
N ILE A 72 -1.09 -6.17 -2.16
CA ILE A 72 -0.71 -6.55 -3.51
C ILE A 72 -0.13 -5.35 -4.25
N LYS A 73 1.08 -5.49 -4.75
CA LYS A 73 1.78 -4.44 -5.49
C LYS A 73 2.11 -4.88 -6.91
N THR A 74 2.01 -3.96 -7.84
CA THR A 74 2.50 -4.17 -9.19
C THR A 74 3.76 -3.35 -9.44
N THR A 75 4.67 -3.88 -10.24
CA THR A 75 5.90 -3.20 -10.64
C THR A 75 6.19 -3.41 -12.13
N SER A 76 7.04 -2.56 -12.68
CA SER A 76 7.60 -2.75 -14.03
C SER A 76 8.91 -3.55 -14.02
N ASP A 77 9.56 -3.67 -12.84
CA ASP A 77 10.83 -4.35 -12.66
C ASP A 77 10.92 -4.87 -11.22
N ILE A 78 10.83 -6.19 -11.08
CA ILE A 78 10.80 -6.83 -9.75
C ILE A 78 12.13 -6.69 -9.02
N THR A 79 13.25 -6.62 -9.75
CA THR A 79 14.60 -6.49 -9.16
C THR A 79 14.79 -5.13 -8.48
N LYS A 80 13.98 -4.14 -8.84
CA LYS A 80 14.01 -2.80 -8.27
C LYS A 80 12.95 -2.57 -7.21
N PHE A 81 12.15 -3.60 -6.88
CA PHE A 81 11.02 -3.41 -5.96
C PHE A 81 11.45 -2.89 -4.59
N SER A 82 12.53 -3.40 -4.00
CA SER A 82 13.03 -2.92 -2.69
C SER A 82 13.34 -1.41 -2.72
N ARG A 83 13.92 -0.90 -3.81
CA ARG A 83 14.11 0.54 -3.99
C ARG A 83 12.79 1.28 -4.16
N SER A 84 11.85 0.73 -4.91
CA SER A 84 10.53 1.30 -5.10
C SER A 84 9.75 1.35 -3.80
N ALA A 85 9.84 0.31 -2.96
CA ALA A 85 9.22 0.26 -1.64
C ALA A 85 9.68 1.41 -0.74
N TYR A 86 10.98 1.73 -0.79
CA TYR A 86 11.54 2.87 -0.09
C TYR A 86 11.02 4.21 -0.65
N LEU A 87 11.03 4.38 -1.98
CA LEU A 87 10.65 5.63 -2.65
C LEU A 87 9.16 5.95 -2.52
N TYR A 88 8.31 4.93 -2.49
CA TYR A 88 6.86 5.06 -2.39
C TYR A 88 6.33 4.94 -0.95
N ASN A 89 7.23 4.98 0.04
CA ASN A 89 6.87 4.92 1.47
C ASN A 89 6.05 3.68 1.85
N TYR A 90 6.33 2.51 1.25
CA TYR A 90 5.67 1.26 1.64
C TYR A 90 6.07 0.81 3.05
N ASP A 91 7.21 1.29 3.57
CA ASP A 91 7.61 1.15 4.96
C ASP A 91 6.61 1.83 5.92
N SER A 92 6.19 3.06 5.62
CA SER A 92 5.16 3.76 6.41
C SER A 92 3.81 3.06 6.32
N GLN A 93 3.43 2.56 5.13
CA GLN A 93 2.21 1.77 4.96
C GLN A 93 2.27 0.48 5.78
N ALA A 94 3.37 -0.26 5.71
CA ALA A 94 3.55 -1.51 6.44
C ALA A 94 3.50 -1.30 7.95
N TRP A 95 4.17 -0.24 8.46
CA TRP A 95 4.12 0.07 9.87
C TRP A 95 2.70 0.41 10.33
N LEU A 96 1.99 1.30 9.62
CA LEU A 96 0.59 1.62 9.92
C LEU A 96 -0.32 0.39 9.87
N TYR A 97 -0.13 -0.48 8.90
CA TYR A 97 -0.91 -1.71 8.79
C TYR A 97 -0.63 -2.67 9.95
N ARG A 98 0.62 -2.79 10.38
CA ARG A 98 0.97 -3.56 11.58
C ARG A 98 0.30 -2.96 12.83
N GLU A 99 0.30 -1.64 12.97
CA GLU A 99 -0.38 -0.96 14.08
C GLU A 99 -1.91 -1.15 14.02
N PHE A 100 -2.52 -1.16 12.85
CA PHE A 100 -3.96 -1.35 12.72
C PHE A 100 -4.38 -2.76 13.13
N TRP A 101 -3.79 -3.79 12.57
CA TRP A 101 -4.26 -5.17 12.70
C TRP A 101 -3.41 -6.06 13.61
N GLY A 102 -2.29 -5.58 14.13
CA GLY A 102 -1.41 -6.34 15.03
C GLY A 102 -0.75 -7.55 14.38
N LYS A 103 -0.59 -7.52 13.04
CA LYS A 103 -0.04 -8.63 12.25
C LYS A 103 1.10 -8.18 11.37
N PRO A 104 2.10 -9.04 11.12
CA PRO A 104 3.14 -8.71 10.14
C PRO A 104 2.55 -8.49 8.75
N VAL A 105 3.20 -7.63 7.98
CA VAL A 105 2.80 -7.27 6.61
C VAL A 105 3.66 -8.02 5.60
N ILE A 106 3.01 -8.57 4.59
CA ILE A 106 3.65 -9.22 3.44
C ILE A 106 3.19 -8.50 2.17
N PHE A 107 4.14 -8.18 1.30
CA PHE A 107 3.84 -7.69 -0.05
C PHE A 107 3.88 -8.83 -1.06
N ILE A 108 2.78 -9.05 -1.76
CA ILE A 108 2.76 -9.87 -2.99
C ILE A 108 3.01 -8.94 -4.16
N VAL A 109 4.12 -9.13 -4.85
CA VAL A 109 4.57 -8.23 -5.92
C VAL A 109 4.52 -8.93 -7.26
N ILE A 110 3.92 -8.28 -8.25
CA ILE A 110 3.80 -8.81 -9.61
C ILE A 110 4.43 -7.84 -10.60
N CYS A 111 5.38 -8.35 -11.37
CA CYS A 111 5.96 -7.60 -12.49
C CYS A 111 5.03 -7.67 -13.71
N LYS A 112 4.45 -6.53 -14.09
CA LYS A 112 3.55 -6.46 -15.25
C LYS A 112 4.22 -6.82 -16.57
N LYS A 113 5.54 -6.60 -16.70
CA LYS A 113 6.30 -6.86 -17.93
C LYS A 113 6.74 -8.31 -18.05
N THR A 114 7.39 -8.83 -17.00
CA THR A 114 8.00 -10.17 -17.03
C THR A 114 7.12 -11.27 -16.45
N LYS A 115 5.97 -10.88 -15.84
CA LYS A 115 5.06 -11.79 -15.15
C LYS A 115 5.68 -12.50 -13.94
N GLN A 116 6.87 -12.10 -13.54
CA GLN A 116 7.52 -12.60 -12.33
C GLN A 116 6.73 -12.14 -11.09
N MET A 117 6.68 -13.01 -10.11
CA MET A 117 6.05 -12.75 -8.82
C MET A 117 7.08 -12.88 -7.71
N GLY A 118 6.91 -12.09 -6.66
CA GLY A 118 7.73 -12.14 -5.45
C GLY A 118 6.89 -11.98 -4.21
N LEU A 119 7.33 -12.62 -3.14
CA LEU A 119 6.82 -12.45 -1.80
C LEU A 119 7.88 -11.71 -0.98
N TYR A 120 7.50 -10.62 -0.35
CA TYR A 120 8.42 -9.76 0.40
C TYR A 120 7.92 -9.59 1.82
N ASP A 121 8.71 -10.04 2.78
CA ASP A 121 8.50 -9.79 4.19
C ASP A 121 9.09 -8.43 4.58
N CYS A 122 8.57 -7.84 5.65
CA CYS A 122 9.05 -6.59 6.19
C CYS A 122 10.00 -6.86 7.37
N SER A 123 11.25 -6.39 7.28
CA SER A 123 12.20 -6.46 8.39
C SER A 123 11.89 -5.46 9.50
N ASP A 124 12.48 -5.63 10.66
CA ASP A 124 12.32 -4.68 11.77
C ASP A 124 12.81 -3.28 11.38
N GLU A 125 13.94 -3.17 10.67
CA GLU A 125 14.45 -1.90 10.18
C GLU A 125 13.51 -1.24 9.15
N PHE A 126 12.75 -2.05 8.39
CA PHE A 126 11.74 -1.53 7.48
C PHE A 126 10.59 -0.90 8.25
N TYR A 127 10.13 -1.52 9.33
CA TYR A 127 9.10 -0.99 10.20
C TYR A 127 9.57 0.23 10.99
N GLU A 128 10.76 0.20 11.59
CA GLU A 128 11.35 1.34 12.34
C GLU A 128 11.45 2.59 11.45
N ARG A 129 11.91 2.43 10.23
CA ARG A 129 11.96 3.52 9.26
C ARG A 129 10.55 4.02 8.89
N GLY A 130 9.58 3.12 8.77
CA GLY A 130 8.17 3.45 8.51
C GLY A 130 7.58 4.27 9.64
N GLU A 131 7.81 3.87 10.89
CA GLU A 131 7.40 4.58 12.09
C GLU A 131 7.96 6.01 12.12
N GLN A 132 9.27 6.15 11.92
CA GLN A 132 9.91 7.46 11.92
C GLN A 132 9.30 8.40 10.87
N LYS A 133 9.04 7.91 9.66
CA LYS A 133 8.37 8.69 8.62
C LYS A 133 6.95 9.11 9.00
N VAL A 134 6.21 8.25 9.68
CA VAL A 134 4.86 8.58 10.17
C VAL A 134 4.95 9.68 11.24
N ILE A 135 5.88 9.56 12.19
CA ILE A 135 6.11 10.58 13.24
C ILE A 135 6.50 11.92 12.60
N ASP A 136 7.45 11.91 11.66
CA ASP A 136 7.88 13.11 10.93
C ASP A 136 6.70 13.75 10.17
N GLY A 137 5.85 12.92 9.55
CA GLY A 137 4.62 13.36 8.88
C GLY A 137 3.64 14.04 9.84
N ILE A 138 3.45 13.49 11.03
CA ILE A 138 2.61 14.08 12.07
C ILE A 138 3.15 15.44 12.50
N ILE A 139 4.45 15.55 12.73
CA ILE A 139 5.11 16.82 13.09
C ILE A 139 4.87 17.87 12.00
N GLN A 140 5.08 17.50 10.73
CA GLN A 140 4.84 18.41 9.60
C GLN A 140 3.36 18.78 9.46
N TYR A 141 2.45 17.81 9.63
CA TYR A 141 1.01 18.11 9.62
C TYR A 141 0.63 19.11 10.71
N ASN A 142 1.06 18.87 11.95
CA ASN A 142 0.74 19.74 13.08
C ASN A 142 1.31 21.15 12.92
N LYS A 143 2.47 21.28 12.29
CA LYS A 143 3.09 22.56 11.97
C LYS A 143 2.15 23.51 11.21
N PHE A 144 1.39 22.96 10.22
CA PHE A 144 0.57 23.75 9.31
C PHE A 144 -0.94 23.64 9.57
N TYR A 145 -1.41 22.49 10.07
CA TYR A 145 -2.83 22.13 10.12
C TYR A 145 -3.32 21.70 11.50
N GLY A 146 -2.42 21.43 12.43
CA GLY A 146 -2.77 21.03 13.80
C GLY A 146 -3.49 22.12 14.58
N PRO A 147 -4.06 21.79 15.75
CA PRO A 147 -4.76 22.75 16.61
C PRO A 147 -3.86 23.93 17.06
N ASP A 148 -2.59 23.65 17.29
CA ASP A 148 -1.57 24.62 17.73
C ASP A 148 -0.60 24.99 16.58
N LYS A 149 -1.12 25.06 15.36
CA LYS A 149 -0.31 25.40 14.18
C LYS A 149 0.43 26.72 14.38
N TYR A 150 1.69 26.75 14.00
CA TYR A 150 2.56 27.93 14.11
C TYR A 150 3.13 28.42 12.77
N GLU A 151 2.78 27.73 11.67
CA GLU A 151 3.14 28.12 10.32
C GLU A 151 1.89 28.28 9.45
N ASP A 152 1.92 29.20 8.53
CA ASP A 152 0.87 29.38 7.53
C ASP A 152 1.35 28.82 6.18
N VAL A 153 0.65 27.83 5.65
CA VAL A 153 0.97 27.19 4.38
C VAL A 153 0.99 28.18 3.20
N ASN A 154 0.20 29.27 3.29
CA ASN A 154 0.15 30.30 2.24
C ASN A 154 1.38 31.21 2.25
N ASN A 155 2.09 31.28 3.39
CA ASN A 155 3.31 32.06 3.57
C ASN A 155 4.56 31.19 3.53
N PHE A 156 4.39 29.86 3.37
CA PHE A 156 5.51 28.97 3.27
C PHE A 156 6.27 29.19 1.97
N TYR A 157 7.55 29.55 2.12
CA TYR A 157 8.46 29.81 1.02
C TYR A 157 9.65 28.87 1.12
N PHE A 158 9.98 28.25 0.00
CA PHE A 158 11.13 27.35 -0.08
C PHE A 158 12.06 27.77 -1.20
N GLU A 159 13.30 28.10 -0.86
CA GLU A 159 14.35 28.44 -1.81
C GLU A 159 15.43 27.36 -1.83
N LYS A 160 15.76 26.88 -3.00
CA LYS A 160 16.80 25.86 -3.19
C LYS A 160 17.55 26.11 -4.49
N THR A 161 18.89 26.03 -4.41
CA THR A 161 19.75 25.93 -5.60
C THR A 161 19.86 24.44 -5.99
N LEU A 162 19.66 24.14 -7.28
CA LEU A 162 19.78 22.80 -7.84
C LEU A 162 21.21 22.53 -8.29
#